data_1f07fcedb5ba66403f4a56c5d09ded7b
#
_entry.id   1f07fcedb5ba66403f4a56c5d09ded7b
#
_cell.length_a   1.000
_cell.length_b   1.000
_cell.length_c   1.000
_cell.angle_alpha   90.00
_cell.angle_beta   90.00
_cell.angle_gamma   90.00
#
_symmetry.space_group_name_H-M   'P 1'
#
loop_
_entity.id
_entity.type
_entity.pdbx_description
1 polymer ?
#
loop_
_entity_poly.entity_id
_entity_poly.type
_entity_poly.pdbx_seq_one_letter_code
_entity_poly.pdbx_strand_id
1 'polypeptide(L)'
;MWMALALIQAAATPLPTGVEEDLSCIAVISTAAASAPKDQQPGLIGGLMYYMGRVDRVVPGIDYAAELRRLLNAKDADATISASATRCGGKLQDVGESMQRWGKALQQKDRK
;
A
#
# COMPACT_ATOMS: atom_id res chain seq x y z
N MET A 1 23.72 -34.40 30.22
CA MET A 1 22.52 -34.36 29.37
C MET A 1 22.35 -32.93 28.86
N TRP A 2 22.76 -32.72 27.63
CA TRP A 2 22.64 -31.43 26.97
C TRP A 2 21.33 -31.47 26.19
N MET A 3 20.28 -30.84 26.72
CA MET A 3 19.12 -30.54 25.93
C MET A 3 19.49 -29.38 25.01
N ALA A 4 19.76 -29.71 23.76
CA ALA A 4 19.79 -28.71 22.71
C ALA A 4 18.33 -28.22 22.56
N LEU A 5 18.00 -27.07 23.14
CA LEU A 5 16.85 -26.30 22.70
C LEU A 5 17.14 -25.89 21.26
N ALA A 6 16.65 -26.65 20.32
CA ALA A 6 16.51 -26.16 18.96
C ALA A 6 15.49 -25.03 19.05
N LEU A 7 15.96 -23.78 19.12
CA LEU A 7 15.19 -22.63 18.78
C LEU A 7 14.78 -22.81 17.32
N ILE A 8 13.58 -23.37 17.12
CA ILE A 8 12.93 -23.29 15.83
C ILE A 8 12.61 -21.80 15.67
N GLN A 9 13.54 -21.07 15.05
CA GLN A 9 13.19 -19.81 14.46
C GLN A 9 12.19 -20.14 13.35
N ALA A 10 10.90 -19.88 13.63
CA ALA A 10 9.92 -19.86 12.58
C ALA A 10 10.43 -18.84 11.55
N ALA A 11 10.95 -19.31 10.42
CA ALA A 11 11.26 -18.46 9.31
C ALA A 11 9.96 -17.70 8.99
N ALA A 12 10.01 -16.36 9.06
CA ALA A 12 8.87 -15.53 8.70
C ALA A 12 8.41 -15.99 7.32
N THR A 13 7.15 -16.41 7.22
CA THR A 13 6.56 -16.81 5.94
C THR A 13 6.63 -15.60 5.02
N PRO A 14 7.26 -15.69 3.83
CA PRO A 14 7.31 -14.58 2.90
C PRO A 14 5.89 -14.14 2.54
N LEU A 15 5.66 -12.83 2.52
CA LEU A 15 4.38 -12.30 2.06
C LEU A 15 4.20 -12.59 0.57
N PRO A 16 2.97 -12.80 0.09
CA PRO A 16 2.70 -12.90 -1.33
C PRO A 16 3.24 -11.67 -2.08
N THR A 17 3.75 -11.85 -3.29
CA THR A 17 4.40 -10.79 -4.08
C THR A 17 3.53 -9.54 -4.23
N GLY A 18 2.24 -9.72 -4.52
CA GLY A 18 1.30 -8.60 -4.65
C GLY A 18 1.14 -7.81 -3.37
N VAL A 19 1.19 -8.46 -2.20
CA VAL A 19 1.11 -7.80 -0.89
C VAL A 19 2.35 -6.94 -0.64
N GLU A 20 3.53 -7.45 -0.96
CA GLU A 20 4.79 -6.70 -0.83
C GLU A 20 4.77 -5.43 -1.68
N GLU A 21 4.30 -5.53 -2.92
CA GLU A 21 4.15 -4.38 -3.80
C GLU A 21 3.15 -3.36 -3.27
N ASP A 22 2.01 -3.81 -2.76
CA ASP A 22 0.98 -2.94 -2.18
C ASP A 22 1.49 -2.27 -0.89
N LEU A 23 2.26 -2.97 -0.06
CA LEU A 23 2.91 -2.38 1.11
C LEU A 23 3.91 -1.29 0.72
N SER A 24 4.64 -1.47 -0.36
CA SER A 24 5.53 -0.43 -0.89
C SER A 24 4.74 0.81 -1.32
N CYS A 25 3.57 0.65 -1.90
CA CYS A 25 2.69 1.77 -2.22
C CYS A 25 2.18 2.48 -0.97
N ILE A 26 1.82 1.73 0.08
CA ILE A 26 1.41 2.31 1.37
C ILE A 26 2.56 3.12 1.96
N ALA A 27 3.79 2.62 1.91
CA ALA A 27 4.97 3.34 2.40
C ALA A 27 5.19 4.65 1.64
N VAL A 28 5.09 4.63 0.32
CA VAL A 28 5.21 5.83 -0.54
C VAL A 28 4.17 6.88 -0.18
N ILE A 29 2.90 6.47 -0.11
CA ILE A 29 1.80 7.40 0.13
C ILE A 29 1.84 7.94 1.55
N SER A 30 2.17 7.10 2.54
CA SER A 30 2.31 7.53 3.93
C SER A 30 3.42 8.58 4.09
N THR A 31 4.54 8.38 3.42
CA THR A 31 5.65 9.34 3.43
C THR A 31 5.24 10.65 2.77
N ALA A 32 4.55 10.60 1.64
CA ALA A 32 4.03 11.78 0.96
C ALA A 32 2.99 12.52 1.80
N ALA A 33 2.09 11.79 2.47
CA ALA A 33 1.04 12.36 3.30
C ALA A 33 1.59 13.13 4.50
N ALA A 34 2.74 12.71 5.05
CA ALA A 34 3.37 13.37 6.19
C ALA A 34 3.76 14.82 5.92
N SER A 35 4.04 15.18 4.67
CA SER A 35 4.48 16.51 4.28
C SER A 35 3.59 17.21 3.24
N ALA A 36 2.50 16.60 2.84
CA ALA A 36 1.63 17.15 1.81
C ALA A 36 0.78 18.31 2.33
N PRO A 37 0.49 19.31 1.47
CA PRO A 37 -0.47 20.36 1.77
C PRO A 37 -1.86 19.79 2.10
N LYS A 38 -2.65 20.53 2.89
CA LYS A 38 -3.97 20.08 3.33
C LYS A 38 -4.93 19.73 2.20
N ASP A 39 -4.86 20.45 1.09
CA ASP A 39 -5.73 20.20 -0.07
C ASP A 39 -5.42 18.89 -0.78
N GLN A 40 -4.22 18.34 -0.60
CA GLN A 40 -3.81 17.05 -1.16
C GLN A 40 -4.06 15.87 -0.22
N GLN A 41 -4.29 16.12 1.06
CA GLN A 41 -4.46 15.07 2.08
C GLN A 41 -5.61 14.10 1.77
N PRO A 42 -6.81 14.57 1.36
CA PRO A 42 -7.91 13.63 1.07
C PRO A 42 -7.58 12.63 -0.03
N GLY A 43 -6.90 13.05 -1.09
CA GLY A 43 -6.49 12.17 -2.18
C GLY A 43 -5.47 11.12 -1.72
N LEU A 44 -4.51 11.52 -0.89
CA LEU A 44 -3.52 10.61 -0.34
C LEU A 44 -4.14 9.61 0.63
N ILE A 45 -5.06 10.04 1.47
CA ILE A 45 -5.82 9.15 2.37
C ILE A 45 -6.61 8.13 1.56
N GLY A 46 -7.29 8.57 0.50
CA GLY A 46 -8.00 7.67 -0.41
C GLY A 46 -7.08 6.61 -1.03
N GLY A 47 -5.90 7.02 -1.46
CA GLY A 47 -4.87 6.11 -1.97
C GLY A 47 -4.41 5.11 -0.93
N LEU A 48 -4.18 5.54 0.31
CA LEU A 48 -3.84 4.65 1.42
C LEU A 48 -4.94 3.62 1.64
N MET A 49 -6.18 4.06 1.71
CA MET A 49 -7.33 3.16 1.93
C MET A 49 -7.46 2.13 0.80
N TYR A 50 -7.20 2.53 -0.43
CA TYR A 50 -7.22 1.63 -1.58
C TYR A 50 -6.21 0.49 -1.41
N TYR A 51 -4.95 0.81 -1.12
CA TYR A 51 -3.90 -0.21 -0.96
C TYR A 51 -4.06 -1.01 0.33
N MET A 52 -4.47 -0.38 1.43
CA MET A 52 -4.76 -1.10 2.67
C MET A 52 -5.89 -2.11 2.50
N GLY A 53 -6.93 -1.75 1.77
CA GLY A 53 -8.02 -2.67 1.47
C GLY A 53 -7.57 -3.89 0.67
N ARG A 54 -6.64 -3.70 -0.28
CA ARG A 54 -6.05 -4.80 -1.04
C ARG A 54 -5.24 -5.74 -0.16
N VAL A 55 -4.43 -5.18 0.72
CA VAL A 55 -3.60 -5.97 1.66
C VAL A 55 -4.49 -6.70 2.68
N ASP A 56 -5.45 -6.00 3.28
CA ASP A 56 -6.35 -6.59 4.28
C ASP A 56 -7.13 -7.78 3.72
N ARG A 57 -7.46 -7.74 2.45
CA ARG A 57 -8.16 -8.84 1.78
C ARG A 57 -7.33 -10.12 1.72
N VAL A 58 -6.02 -10.00 1.57
CA VAL A 58 -5.10 -11.13 1.41
C VAL A 58 -4.50 -11.55 2.74
N VAL A 59 -4.11 -10.59 3.57
CA VAL A 59 -3.49 -10.82 4.89
C VAL A 59 -4.26 -10.03 5.94
N PRO A 60 -5.43 -10.52 6.38
CA PRO A 60 -6.18 -9.84 7.45
C PRO A 60 -5.35 -9.74 8.73
N GLY A 61 -5.42 -8.58 9.40
CA GLY A 61 -4.72 -8.37 10.67
C GLY A 61 -3.22 -8.17 10.56
N ILE A 62 -2.70 -7.87 9.37
CA ILE A 62 -1.28 -7.56 9.18
C ILE A 62 -0.86 -6.36 10.04
N ASP A 63 0.33 -6.43 10.62
CA ASP A 63 0.92 -5.32 11.36
C ASP A 63 1.57 -4.33 10.39
N TYR A 64 0.81 -3.33 9.96
CA TYR A 64 1.28 -2.31 9.01
C TYR A 64 2.51 -1.57 9.53
N ALA A 65 2.51 -1.19 10.81
CA ALA A 65 3.64 -0.44 11.38
C ALA A 65 4.94 -1.23 11.30
N ALA A 66 4.89 -2.52 11.64
CA ALA A 66 6.05 -3.40 11.57
C ALA A 66 6.52 -3.59 10.12
N GLU A 67 5.59 -3.83 9.19
CA GLU A 67 5.91 -4.07 7.80
C GLU A 67 6.46 -2.81 7.10
N LEU A 68 5.87 -1.66 7.35
CA LEU A 68 6.37 -0.39 6.80
C LEU A 68 7.75 -0.05 7.35
N ARG A 69 7.97 -0.29 8.65
CA ARG A 69 9.29 -0.09 9.27
C ARG A 69 10.35 -1.00 8.66
N ARG A 70 10.00 -2.25 8.39
CA ARG A 70 10.88 -3.19 7.71
C ARG A 70 11.29 -2.68 6.32
N LEU A 71 10.33 -2.21 5.53
CA LEU A 71 10.58 -1.67 4.19
C LEU A 71 11.47 -0.42 4.23
N LEU A 72 11.17 0.51 5.13
CA LEU A 72 11.90 1.78 5.23
C LEU A 72 13.31 1.61 5.79
N ASN A 73 13.58 0.55 6.55
CA ASN A 73 14.90 0.25 7.12
C ASN A 73 15.75 -0.66 6.22
N ALA A 74 15.21 -1.15 5.12
CA ALA A 74 15.97 -1.96 4.18
C ALA A 74 17.08 -1.14 3.50
N LYS A 75 18.20 -1.78 3.13
CA LYS A 75 19.34 -1.10 2.50
C LYS A 75 18.98 -0.45 1.16
N ASP A 76 18.02 -1.02 0.44
CA ASP A 76 17.55 -0.56 -0.85
C ASP A 76 16.26 0.26 -0.76
N ALA A 77 15.91 0.74 0.44
CA ALA A 77 14.64 1.43 0.69
C ALA A 77 14.41 2.62 -0.28
N ASP A 78 15.41 3.47 -0.46
CA ASP A 78 15.28 4.64 -1.34
C ASP A 78 14.99 4.25 -2.78
N ALA A 79 15.68 3.25 -3.31
CA ALA A 79 15.45 2.74 -4.66
C ALA A 79 14.08 2.11 -4.80
N THR A 80 13.65 1.33 -3.82
CA THR A 80 12.33 0.69 -3.80
C THR A 80 11.21 1.72 -3.73
N ILE A 81 11.34 2.73 -2.87
CA ILE A 81 10.35 3.80 -2.74
C ILE A 81 10.26 4.61 -4.03
N SER A 82 11.39 4.99 -4.63
CA SER A 82 11.40 5.74 -5.89
C SER A 82 10.75 4.98 -7.04
N ALA A 83 11.09 3.70 -7.19
CA ALA A 83 10.49 2.84 -8.22
C ALA A 83 8.98 2.65 -8.01
N SER A 84 8.57 2.49 -6.75
CA SER A 84 7.17 2.30 -6.39
C SER A 84 6.33 3.56 -6.57
N ALA A 85 6.91 4.74 -6.37
CA ALA A 85 6.18 6.02 -6.45
C ALA A 85 5.49 6.20 -7.81
N THR A 86 6.20 5.96 -8.91
CA THR A 86 5.65 6.08 -10.27
C THR A 86 4.56 5.03 -10.51
N ARG A 87 4.81 3.78 -10.14
CA ARG A 87 3.86 2.68 -10.31
C ARG A 87 2.59 2.90 -9.50
N CYS A 88 2.74 3.27 -8.24
CA CYS A 88 1.61 3.47 -7.33
C CYS A 88 0.77 4.70 -7.72
N GLY A 89 1.42 5.79 -8.10
CA GLY A 89 0.75 7.00 -8.57
C GLY A 89 -0.02 6.76 -9.87
N GLY A 90 0.58 6.06 -10.82
CA GLY A 90 -0.08 5.70 -12.08
C GLY A 90 -1.32 4.83 -11.87
N LYS A 91 -1.24 3.86 -10.97
CA LYS A 91 -2.38 3.02 -10.64
C LYS A 91 -3.53 3.81 -10.01
N LEU A 92 -3.23 4.71 -9.08
CA LEU A 92 -4.24 5.58 -8.46
C LEU A 92 -4.88 6.51 -9.48
N GLN A 93 -4.10 7.05 -10.42
CA GLN A 93 -4.63 7.85 -11.50
C GLN A 93 -5.62 7.06 -12.36
N ASP A 94 -5.29 5.83 -12.75
CA ASP A 94 -6.17 4.96 -13.52
C ASP A 94 -7.48 4.67 -12.79
N VAL A 95 -7.41 4.37 -11.49
CA VAL A 95 -8.60 4.14 -10.66
C VAL A 95 -9.45 5.40 -10.58
N GLY A 96 -8.83 6.57 -10.38
CA GLY A 96 -9.53 7.85 -10.32
C GLY A 96 -10.25 8.18 -11.62
N GLU A 97 -9.62 7.96 -12.76
CA GLU A 97 -10.23 8.16 -14.07
C GLU A 97 -11.42 7.21 -14.30
N SER A 98 -11.29 5.97 -13.88
CA SER A 98 -12.38 5.00 -13.96
C SER A 98 -13.59 5.44 -13.13
N MET A 99 -13.34 5.91 -11.90
CA MET A 99 -14.39 6.42 -11.02
C MET A 99 -15.11 7.63 -11.64
N GLN A 100 -14.38 8.52 -12.28
CA GLN A 100 -14.98 9.67 -12.98
C GLN A 100 -15.87 9.22 -14.13
N ARG A 101 -15.43 8.23 -14.93
CA ARG A 101 -16.26 7.68 -16.00
C ARG A 101 -17.55 7.06 -15.48
N TRP A 102 -17.47 6.30 -14.41
CA TRP A 102 -18.64 5.70 -13.78
C TRP A 102 -19.61 6.76 -13.25
N GLY A 103 -19.07 7.78 -12.59
CA GLY A 103 -19.87 8.88 -12.08
C GLY A 103 -20.63 9.62 -13.18
N LYS A 104 -19.96 9.90 -14.29
CA LYS A 104 -20.60 10.53 -15.46
C LYS A 104 -21.69 9.64 -16.07
N ALA A 105 -21.43 8.34 -16.18
CA ALA A 105 -22.42 7.39 -16.70
C ALA A 105 -23.67 7.32 -15.80
N LEU A 106 -23.48 7.34 -14.49
CA LEU A 106 -24.58 7.33 -13.53
C LEU A 106 -25.40 8.63 -13.59
N GLN A 107 -24.76 9.77 -13.76
CA GLN A 107 -25.46 11.05 -13.93
C GLN A 107 -26.29 11.08 -15.22
N GLN A 108 -25.82 10.52 -16.29
CA GLN A 108 -26.53 10.47 -17.57
C GLN A 108 -27.78 9.58 -17.53
N LYS A 109 -27.78 8.54 -16.71
CA LYS A 109 -28.92 7.64 -16.56
C LYS A 109 -30.15 8.34 -16.01
N ASP A 110 -30.00 9.36 -15.19
CA ASP A 110 -31.09 10.11 -14.56
C ASP A 110 -31.67 11.21 -15.47
N ARG A 111 -31.12 11.38 -16.67
CA ARG A 111 -31.57 12.37 -17.66
C ARG A 111 -32.43 11.72 -18.73
N LYS A 112 -33.53 11.21 -18.32
CA LYS A 112 -34.60 10.90 -19.31
C LYS A 112 -35.60 12.01 -19.39
#